data_2bbb4e02e858967d70d4ae6ce1badcdb
#
_entry.id   2bbb4e02e858967d70d4ae6ce1badcdb
#
_cell.length_a   1.000
_cell.length_b   1.000
_cell.length_c   1.000
_cell.angle_alpha   90.00
_cell.angle_beta   90.00
_cell.angle_gamma   90.00
#
_symmetry.space_group_name_H-M   'P 1'
#
loop_
_entity.id
_entity.type
_entity.pdbx_description
1 polymer ?
#
loop_
_entity_poly.entity_id
_entity_poly.type
_entity_poly.pdbx_seq_one_letter_code
_entity_poly.pdbx_strand_id
1 'polypeptide(L)'
;VNTNANTATYVAWNWKAGGSAVSNTNGTITSSVSANPSAGFSIVSWASPVANGNTIGHGLSKTPELLIFKNRSATSAWGVFAPSILGNQYLYLHDGGAGSTSSNYTPTLSSTLMTVPASTYYFGGPSNSGNNICYAFHSVESYSLVGKYTGNGSTDGTFVHCGFRPAMIIQKRTDSADSWHILDNKRSPSNVVDDRLYPNLSSSESTSGDRVDFISNGFKIRTTNGDFNANGGSYIFLAFAENPFKHSNAR
;
A
#
# COMPACT_ATOMS: atom_id res chain seq x y z
N VAL A 1 16.49 -10.95 -12.68
CA VAL A 1 15.12 -11.38 -13.02
C VAL A 1 14.86 -10.97 -14.46
N ASN A 2 14.59 -11.94 -15.33
CA ASN A 2 14.23 -11.66 -16.72
C ASN A 2 12.74 -11.37 -16.79
N THR A 3 12.37 -10.16 -17.21
CA THR A 3 10.97 -9.75 -17.41
C THR A 3 10.43 -10.11 -18.80
N ASN A 4 11.17 -10.85 -19.59
CA ASN A 4 10.81 -11.28 -20.96
C ASN A 4 11.40 -12.65 -21.30
N ALA A 5 11.32 -13.62 -20.39
CA ALA A 5 11.73 -15.01 -20.67
C ALA A 5 10.71 -15.70 -21.57
N ASN A 6 11.20 -16.45 -22.56
CA ASN A 6 10.32 -17.23 -23.45
C ASN A 6 9.49 -18.24 -22.63
N THR A 7 8.20 -18.36 -22.95
CA THR A 7 7.23 -19.23 -22.29
C THR A 7 6.86 -18.86 -20.83
N ALA A 8 7.43 -17.80 -20.24
CA ALA A 8 7.05 -17.34 -18.92
C ALA A 8 5.80 -16.43 -18.98
N THR A 9 4.98 -16.50 -17.95
CA THR A 9 3.81 -15.65 -17.77
C THR A 9 4.10 -14.54 -16.78
N TYR A 10 3.52 -13.37 -17.01
CA TYR A 10 3.76 -12.18 -16.22
C TYR A 10 2.44 -11.47 -15.89
N VAL A 11 2.41 -10.81 -14.75
CA VAL A 11 1.35 -9.86 -14.39
C VAL A 11 1.98 -8.50 -14.08
N ALA A 12 1.28 -7.42 -14.44
CA ALA A 12 1.68 -6.06 -14.15
C ALA A 12 0.49 -5.27 -13.61
N TRP A 13 0.68 -4.63 -12.46
CA TRP A 13 -0.27 -3.66 -11.92
C TRP A 13 0.31 -2.26 -12.13
N ASN A 14 -0.50 -1.36 -12.70
CA ASN A 14 -0.05 -0.04 -13.11
C ASN A 14 -0.92 1.04 -12.47
N TRP A 15 -0.28 2.03 -11.85
CA TRP A 15 -0.94 3.23 -11.32
C TRP A 15 -0.58 4.43 -12.17
N LYS A 16 -1.59 5.18 -12.61
CA LYS A 16 -1.40 6.41 -13.36
C LYS A 16 -1.13 7.56 -12.41
N ALA A 17 0.12 8.06 -12.41
CA ALA A 17 0.52 9.29 -11.73
C ALA A 17 0.19 10.53 -12.58
N GLY A 18 0.69 11.70 -12.20
CA GLY A 18 0.40 12.99 -12.84
C GLY A 18 1.16 13.27 -14.16
N GLY A 19 1.88 12.29 -14.72
CA GLY A 19 2.75 12.49 -15.88
C GLY A 19 4.18 12.85 -15.47
N SER A 20 4.83 13.74 -16.21
CA SER A 20 6.19 14.18 -15.87
C SER A 20 6.25 14.82 -14.49
N ALA A 21 7.27 14.44 -13.71
CA ALA A 21 7.44 14.99 -12.37
C ALA A 21 7.80 16.50 -12.44
N VAL A 22 7.24 17.27 -11.53
CA VAL A 22 7.47 18.71 -11.39
C VAL A 22 8.09 19.04 -10.03
N SER A 23 8.84 20.14 -9.96
CA SER A 23 9.41 20.63 -8.70
C SER A 23 8.30 21.08 -7.74
N ASN A 24 8.39 20.66 -6.48
CA ASN A 24 7.50 21.05 -5.41
C ASN A 24 8.30 21.66 -4.25
N THR A 25 8.04 22.92 -3.97
CA THR A 25 8.72 23.73 -2.95
C THR A 25 7.84 24.01 -1.73
N ASN A 26 6.71 23.33 -1.57
CA ASN A 26 5.81 23.52 -0.41
C ASN A 26 6.43 23.11 0.92
N GLY A 27 7.42 22.21 0.91
CA GLY A 27 8.15 21.80 2.09
C GLY A 27 9.49 22.53 2.25
N THR A 28 10.15 22.29 3.40
CA THR A 28 11.55 22.77 3.61
C THR A 28 12.56 22.05 2.71
N ILE A 29 12.21 20.85 2.23
CA ILE A 29 12.97 20.09 1.24
C ILE A 29 12.22 20.16 -0.08
N THR A 30 12.90 20.65 -1.13
CA THR A 30 12.36 20.60 -2.49
C THR A 30 12.24 19.15 -2.94
N SER A 31 11.05 18.75 -3.37
CA SER A 31 10.76 17.43 -3.91
C SER A 31 10.43 17.51 -5.41
N SER A 32 10.56 16.39 -6.10
CA SER A 32 10.08 16.19 -7.47
C SER A 32 8.86 15.27 -7.41
N VAL A 33 7.73 15.74 -7.90
CA VAL A 33 6.42 15.13 -7.67
C VAL A 33 5.69 14.84 -8.97
N SER A 34 5.20 13.60 -9.11
CA SER A 34 4.22 13.23 -10.13
C SER A 34 2.95 12.80 -9.39
N ALA A 35 2.01 13.74 -9.23
CA ALA A 35 0.79 13.53 -8.47
C ALA A 35 -0.44 13.47 -9.37
N ASN A 36 -1.37 12.55 -9.05
CA ASN A 36 -2.72 12.49 -9.56
C ASN A 36 -3.70 12.60 -8.38
N PRO A 37 -4.04 13.81 -7.92
CA PRO A 37 -4.91 14.01 -6.75
C PRO A 37 -6.30 13.40 -6.91
N SER A 38 -6.84 13.34 -8.13
CA SER A 38 -8.15 12.72 -8.40
C SER A 38 -8.14 11.21 -8.24
N ALA A 39 -6.99 10.57 -8.48
CA ALA A 39 -6.79 9.14 -8.22
C ALA A 39 -6.22 8.86 -6.81
N GLY A 40 -5.93 9.90 -6.03
CA GLY A 40 -5.37 9.75 -4.69
C GLY A 40 -3.96 9.15 -4.67
N PHE A 41 -3.16 9.35 -5.73
CA PHE A 41 -1.85 8.75 -5.87
C PHE A 41 -0.77 9.76 -6.24
N SER A 42 0.37 9.68 -5.59
CA SER A 42 1.54 10.52 -5.88
C SER A 42 2.84 9.74 -5.77
N ILE A 43 3.76 10.02 -6.67
CA ILE A 43 5.15 9.59 -6.62
C ILE A 43 5.99 10.83 -6.25
N VAL A 44 6.67 10.75 -5.13
CA VAL A 44 7.45 11.85 -4.56
C VAL A 44 8.90 11.42 -4.44
N SER A 45 9.82 12.20 -4.98
CA SER A 45 11.26 11.94 -4.81
C SER A 45 12.00 13.18 -4.33
N TRP A 46 13.05 12.98 -3.56
CA TRP A 46 13.89 14.04 -3.03
C TRP A 46 15.31 13.53 -2.79
N ALA A 47 16.25 14.45 -2.71
CA ALA A 47 17.63 14.17 -2.35
C ALA A 47 17.88 14.43 -0.86
N SER A 48 18.80 13.66 -0.29
CA SER A 48 19.32 13.86 1.07
C SER A 48 20.40 14.94 1.12
N PRO A 49 20.78 15.45 2.30
CA PRO A 49 20.33 14.97 3.61
C PRO A 49 19.02 15.64 4.05
N VAL A 50 18.24 14.92 4.85
CA VAL A 50 17.09 15.47 5.57
C VAL A 50 17.31 15.38 7.08
N ALA A 51 16.68 16.28 7.84
CA ALA A 51 16.72 16.33 9.28
C ALA A 51 15.33 16.17 9.89
N ASN A 52 15.27 15.81 11.17
CA ASN A 52 14.02 15.82 11.93
C ASN A 52 13.31 17.18 11.81
N GLY A 53 12.01 17.15 11.61
CA GLY A 53 11.19 18.35 11.43
C GLY A 53 11.23 18.96 10.03
N ASN A 54 12.11 18.51 9.13
CA ASN A 54 11.99 18.89 7.72
C ASN A 54 10.65 18.45 7.16
N THR A 55 10.15 19.18 6.17
CA THR A 55 8.90 18.89 5.51
C THR A 55 9.10 18.68 4.02
N ILE A 56 8.32 17.78 3.43
CA ILE A 56 8.39 17.38 2.03
C ILE A 56 6.99 17.47 1.44
N GLY A 57 6.82 18.22 0.36
CA GLY A 57 5.56 18.33 -0.37
C GLY A 57 5.25 17.05 -1.14
N HIS A 58 4.02 16.52 -1.04
CA HIS A 58 3.62 15.28 -1.71
C HIS A 58 2.68 15.51 -2.90
N GLY A 59 2.22 16.73 -3.14
CA GLY A 59 1.40 17.08 -4.31
C GLY A 59 -0.04 16.59 -4.32
N LEU A 60 -0.50 15.88 -3.28
CA LEU A 60 -1.90 15.51 -3.11
C LEU A 60 -2.67 16.66 -2.44
N SER A 61 -3.99 16.69 -2.62
CA SER A 61 -4.89 17.67 -2.01
C SER A 61 -5.53 17.17 -0.70
N LYS A 62 -5.24 15.93 -0.31
CA LYS A 62 -5.70 15.29 0.93
C LYS A 62 -4.53 14.63 1.63
N THR A 63 -4.64 14.46 2.93
CA THR A 63 -3.66 13.74 3.76
C THR A 63 -3.51 12.30 3.25
N PRO A 64 -2.31 11.85 2.91
CA PRO A 64 -2.06 10.46 2.58
C PRO A 64 -2.42 9.52 3.74
N GLU A 65 -2.97 8.36 3.41
CA GLU A 65 -3.33 7.32 4.38
C GLU A 65 -2.33 6.16 4.37
N LEU A 66 -1.65 5.96 3.23
CA LEU A 66 -0.61 4.94 3.07
C LEU A 66 0.60 5.54 2.35
N LEU A 67 1.78 5.28 2.89
CA LEU A 67 3.06 5.69 2.35
C LEU A 67 3.98 4.48 2.23
N ILE A 68 4.65 4.35 1.10
CA ILE A 68 5.69 3.33 0.86
C ILE A 68 6.98 4.06 0.50
N PHE A 69 8.01 3.89 1.33
CA PHE A 69 9.31 4.56 1.19
C PHE A 69 10.40 3.62 0.73
N LYS A 70 11.30 4.15 -0.11
CA LYS A 70 12.54 3.45 -0.51
C LYS A 70 13.69 4.44 -0.74
N ASN A 71 14.84 4.16 -0.15
CA ASN A 71 16.10 4.79 -0.57
C ASN A 71 16.58 4.10 -1.86
N ARG A 72 16.83 4.89 -2.90
CA ARG A 72 17.24 4.42 -4.23
C ARG A 72 18.76 4.33 -4.40
N SER A 73 19.52 4.92 -3.50
CA SER A 73 20.98 5.02 -3.58
C SER A 73 21.70 4.00 -2.68
N ALA A 74 20.98 3.36 -1.77
CA ALA A 74 21.52 2.40 -0.81
C ALA A 74 20.60 1.19 -0.64
N THR A 75 21.19 0.08 -0.19
CA THR A 75 20.41 -1.07 0.28
C THR A 75 19.69 -0.67 1.57
N SER A 76 18.37 -0.59 1.51
CA SER A 76 17.53 -0.23 2.64
C SER A 76 16.20 -0.96 2.58
N ALA A 77 15.48 -0.97 3.69
CA ALA A 77 14.13 -1.51 3.77
C ALA A 77 13.14 -0.72 2.90
N TRP A 78 12.10 -1.39 2.46
CA TRP A 78 10.89 -0.78 1.94
C TRP A 78 9.96 -0.50 3.13
N GLY A 79 9.96 0.72 3.65
CA GLY A 79 9.13 1.10 4.79
C GLY A 79 7.70 1.40 4.38
N VAL A 80 6.72 0.86 5.11
CA VAL A 80 5.29 1.11 4.89
C VAL A 80 4.69 1.76 6.14
N PHE A 81 4.03 2.90 5.96
CA PHE A 81 3.42 3.69 7.01
C PHE A 81 1.97 4.02 6.67
N ALA A 82 1.10 3.90 7.65
CA ALA A 82 -0.31 4.29 7.54
C ALA A 82 -0.77 4.92 8.87
N PRO A 83 -0.29 6.13 9.21
CA PRO A 83 -0.46 6.70 10.56
C PRO A 83 -1.92 6.85 11.01
N SER A 84 -2.85 7.18 10.12
CA SER A 84 -4.28 7.29 10.41
C SER A 84 -4.95 5.93 10.72
N ILE A 85 -4.33 4.82 10.33
CA ILE A 85 -4.89 3.46 10.42
C ILE A 85 -4.14 2.63 11.46
N LEU A 86 -2.82 2.68 11.44
CA LEU A 86 -1.91 1.88 12.25
C LEU A 86 -1.29 2.66 13.42
N GLY A 87 -1.53 3.99 13.50
CA GLY A 87 -0.85 4.84 14.48
C GLY A 87 0.67 4.82 14.26
N ASN A 88 1.42 4.51 15.31
CA ASN A 88 2.88 4.45 15.27
C ASN A 88 3.43 3.08 14.82
N GLN A 89 2.58 2.17 14.36
CA GLN A 89 3.02 0.90 13.78
C GLN A 89 3.45 1.12 12.33
N TYR A 90 4.56 0.49 11.94
CA TYR A 90 5.06 0.47 10.57
C TYR A 90 5.41 -0.96 10.14
N LEU A 91 5.43 -1.18 8.86
CA LEU A 91 5.64 -2.48 8.22
C LEU A 91 6.77 -2.40 7.21
N TYR A 92 7.22 -3.55 6.74
CA TYR A 92 8.14 -3.67 5.62
C TYR A 92 7.48 -4.39 4.45
N LEU A 93 7.55 -3.79 3.24
CA LEU A 93 7.00 -4.43 2.04
C LEU A 93 7.86 -5.61 1.55
N HIS A 94 9.12 -5.66 1.94
CA HIS A 94 10.10 -6.68 1.47
C HIS A 94 10.20 -7.90 2.41
N ASP A 95 9.50 -7.90 3.53
CA ASP A 95 9.46 -9.04 4.44
C ASP A 95 8.05 -9.33 5.00
N GLY A 96 7.90 -10.48 5.65
CA GLY A 96 6.66 -10.92 6.27
C GLY A 96 6.56 -10.61 7.76
N GLY A 97 7.48 -9.85 8.35
CA GLY A 97 7.47 -9.54 9.78
C GLY A 97 6.17 -8.91 10.26
N ALA A 98 5.85 -9.11 11.54
CA ALA A 98 4.80 -8.34 12.21
C ALA A 98 5.14 -6.84 12.22
N GLY A 99 4.13 -6.00 12.36
CA GLY A 99 4.35 -4.56 12.46
C GLY A 99 5.16 -4.18 13.70
N SER A 100 6.17 -3.35 13.50
CA SER A 100 6.97 -2.76 14.57
C SER A 100 6.37 -1.43 14.99
N THR A 101 6.49 -1.04 16.25
CA THR A 101 5.91 0.21 16.76
C THR A 101 7.00 1.18 17.20
N SER A 102 6.99 2.38 16.63
CA SER A 102 7.87 3.48 17.07
C SER A 102 7.37 4.82 16.55
N SER A 103 7.11 5.74 17.44
CA SER A 103 6.82 7.15 17.09
C SER A 103 8.00 7.85 16.42
N ASN A 104 9.23 7.38 16.67
CA ASN A 104 10.42 7.98 16.09
C ASN A 104 10.55 7.75 14.59
N TYR A 105 9.87 6.74 14.02
CA TYR A 105 9.90 6.45 12.59
C TYR A 105 8.66 6.94 11.85
N THR A 106 7.57 7.23 12.56
CA THR A 106 6.28 7.55 11.94
C THR A 106 6.21 9.03 11.55
N PRO A 107 5.97 9.36 10.27
CA PRO A 107 5.83 10.74 9.83
C PRO A 107 4.53 11.36 10.32
N THR A 108 4.55 12.66 10.56
CA THR A 108 3.32 13.45 10.67
C THR A 108 2.88 13.92 9.29
N LEU A 109 1.59 13.79 9.00
CA LEU A 109 1.02 14.06 7.69
C LEU A 109 -0.02 15.17 7.74
N SER A 110 -0.04 16.00 6.71
CA SER A 110 -1.09 16.98 6.43
C SER A 110 -1.63 16.78 5.01
N SER A 111 -2.54 17.64 4.56
CA SER A 111 -3.07 17.61 3.19
C SER A 111 -2.04 17.93 2.10
N THR A 112 -0.90 18.52 2.46
CA THR A 112 0.12 18.96 1.50
C THR A 112 1.53 18.48 1.82
N LEU A 113 1.82 18.14 3.09
CA LEU A 113 3.16 17.88 3.60
C LEU A 113 3.25 16.55 4.35
N MET A 114 4.38 15.90 4.25
CA MET A 114 4.86 14.91 5.20
C MET A 114 6.05 15.48 5.97
N THR A 115 5.99 15.39 7.32
CA THR A 115 7.05 15.86 8.20
C THR A 115 7.97 14.71 8.58
N VAL A 116 9.25 14.90 8.39
CA VAL A 116 10.30 13.93 8.72
C VAL A 116 10.34 13.69 10.23
N PRO A 117 10.19 12.44 10.68
CA PRO A 117 10.16 12.11 12.11
C PRO A 117 11.57 12.16 12.75
N ALA A 118 11.63 11.90 14.05
CA ALA A 118 12.89 11.93 14.81
C ALA A 118 13.96 10.99 14.23
N SER A 119 13.57 9.80 13.79
CA SER A 119 14.46 8.93 13.00
C SER A 119 14.30 9.23 11.51
N THR A 120 15.35 9.72 10.91
CA THR A 120 15.39 10.09 9.49
C THR A 120 15.71 8.93 8.55
N TYR A 121 15.80 7.69 9.07
CA TYR A 121 16.29 6.53 8.32
C TYR A 121 15.57 6.30 6.98
N TYR A 122 14.22 6.30 6.98
CA TYR A 122 13.43 6.09 5.76
C TYR A 122 13.34 7.34 4.87
N PHE A 123 13.73 8.50 5.38
CA PHE A 123 13.65 9.79 4.71
C PHE A 123 14.97 10.26 4.09
N GLY A 124 16.05 9.49 4.26
CA GLY A 124 17.36 9.83 3.73
C GLY A 124 18.16 10.73 4.66
N GLY A 125 18.13 10.47 5.96
CA GLY A 125 19.01 11.11 6.92
C GLY A 125 20.47 10.70 6.76
N PRO A 126 21.40 11.23 7.60
CA PRO A 126 22.84 11.04 7.43
C PRO A 126 23.28 9.58 7.30
N SER A 127 22.60 8.67 8.01
CA SER A 127 22.91 7.24 7.98
C SER A 127 22.37 6.49 6.75
N ASN A 128 21.53 7.13 5.94
CA ASN A 128 20.89 6.55 4.76
C ASN A 128 20.72 7.60 3.66
N SER A 129 21.80 8.33 3.38
CA SER A 129 21.83 9.44 2.43
C SER A 129 21.60 8.97 0.99
N GLY A 130 21.24 9.91 0.12
CA GLY A 130 21.03 9.69 -1.32
C GLY A 130 19.64 10.04 -1.81
N ASN A 131 19.24 9.46 -2.94
CA ASN A 131 17.95 9.69 -3.56
C ASN A 131 16.86 8.80 -2.94
N ASN A 132 15.77 9.42 -2.54
CA ASN A 132 14.64 8.74 -1.90
C ASN A 132 13.40 8.84 -2.77
N ILE A 133 12.50 7.88 -2.62
CA ILE A 133 11.20 7.87 -3.27
C ILE A 133 10.13 7.45 -2.27
N CYS A 134 8.96 8.06 -2.37
CA CYS A 134 7.76 7.70 -1.66
C CYS A 134 6.60 7.54 -2.64
N TYR A 135 5.84 6.47 -2.49
CA TYR A 135 4.54 6.29 -3.10
C TYR A 135 3.49 6.61 -2.04
N ALA A 136 2.69 7.66 -2.28
CA ALA A 136 1.70 8.16 -1.35
C ALA A 136 0.29 7.92 -1.90
N PHE A 137 -0.59 7.35 -1.05
CA PHE A 137 -1.97 7.04 -1.40
C PHE A 137 -2.92 7.65 -0.38
N HIS A 138 -4.06 8.17 -0.85
CA HIS A 138 -5.25 8.40 -0.03
C HIS A 138 -6.47 7.76 -0.68
N SER A 139 -7.46 7.42 0.13
CA SER A 139 -8.72 6.85 -0.34
C SER A 139 -9.50 7.84 -1.21
N VAL A 140 -10.08 7.32 -2.28
CA VAL A 140 -10.96 8.06 -3.20
C VAL A 140 -12.26 7.28 -3.32
N GLU A 141 -13.37 7.94 -2.99
CA GLU A 141 -14.70 7.33 -3.03
C GLU A 141 -14.98 6.67 -4.38
N SER A 142 -15.47 5.43 -4.34
CA SER A 142 -15.76 4.59 -5.50
C SER A 142 -14.56 4.23 -6.39
N TYR A 143 -13.33 4.50 -5.95
CA TYR A 143 -12.11 4.20 -6.71
C TYR A 143 -11.08 3.41 -5.91
N SER A 144 -10.72 3.87 -4.70
CA SER A 144 -9.71 3.23 -3.87
C SER A 144 -9.99 3.39 -2.39
N LEU A 145 -9.54 2.43 -1.59
CA LEU A 145 -9.66 2.48 -0.14
C LEU A 145 -8.40 1.91 0.52
N VAL A 146 -7.80 2.69 1.41
CA VAL A 146 -6.86 2.22 2.43
C VAL A 146 -7.65 1.93 3.69
N GLY A 147 -7.56 0.73 4.23
CA GLY A 147 -8.37 0.36 5.39
C GLY A 147 -7.73 -0.74 6.25
N LYS A 148 -8.46 -1.09 7.31
CA LYS A 148 -8.13 -2.23 8.17
C LYS A 148 -9.35 -3.07 8.45
N TYR A 149 -9.12 -4.34 8.81
CA TYR A 149 -10.16 -5.22 9.34
C TYR A 149 -9.61 -6.14 10.42
N THR A 150 -10.52 -6.73 11.17
CA THR A 150 -10.20 -7.77 12.17
C THR A 150 -10.72 -9.10 11.68
N GLY A 151 -9.90 -10.14 11.74
CA GLY A 151 -10.28 -11.51 11.42
C GLY A 151 -11.20 -12.11 12.48
N ASN A 152 -12.09 -13.01 12.06
CA ASN A 152 -13.01 -13.71 12.95
C ASN A 152 -12.75 -15.23 13.09
N GLY A 153 -11.74 -15.74 12.39
CA GLY A 153 -11.36 -17.18 12.45
C GLY A 153 -12.35 -18.14 11.81
N SER A 154 -13.35 -17.65 11.07
CA SER A 154 -14.41 -18.46 10.45
C SER A 154 -14.31 -18.48 8.93
N THR A 155 -14.77 -19.56 8.29
CA THR A 155 -14.97 -19.58 6.82
C THR A 155 -16.11 -18.67 6.36
N ASP A 156 -17.08 -18.38 7.24
CA ASP A 156 -17.97 -17.23 7.13
C ASP A 156 -17.28 -15.99 7.71
N GLY A 157 -16.20 -15.59 7.02
CA GLY A 157 -15.23 -14.63 7.49
C GLY A 157 -15.72 -13.19 7.52
N THR A 158 -14.83 -12.30 7.92
CA THR A 158 -15.14 -10.87 8.01
C THR A 158 -15.54 -10.32 6.65
N PHE A 159 -16.66 -9.58 6.61
CA PHE A 159 -16.99 -8.71 5.49
C PHE A 159 -16.31 -7.35 5.67
N VAL A 160 -15.65 -6.88 4.61
CA VAL A 160 -14.95 -5.60 4.57
C VAL A 160 -15.63 -4.70 3.54
N HIS A 161 -16.30 -3.66 4.02
CA HIS A 161 -16.98 -2.68 3.17
C HIS A 161 -15.95 -1.74 2.52
N CYS A 162 -15.99 -1.62 1.19
CA CYS A 162 -15.15 -0.70 0.41
C CYS A 162 -15.95 0.42 -0.27
N GLY A 163 -17.27 0.26 -0.39
CA GLY A 163 -18.12 1.13 -1.19
C GLY A 163 -18.08 0.85 -2.70
N PHE A 164 -17.35 -0.18 -3.10
CA PHE A 164 -17.21 -0.64 -4.48
C PHE A 164 -16.83 -2.13 -4.52
N ARG A 165 -17.02 -2.76 -5.69
CA ARG A 165 -16.46 -4.08 -5.96
C ARG A 165 -14.98 -3.94 -6.24
N PRO A 166 -14.06 -4.60 -5.50
CA PRO A 166 -12.64 -4.57 -5.80
C PRO A 166 -12.31 -5.26 -7.14
N ALA A 167 -11.35 -4.69 -7.87
CA ALA A 167 -10.61 -5.41 -8.91
C ALA A 167 -9.34 -6.04 -8.35
N MET A 168 -8.77 -5.40 -7.31
CA MET A 168 -7.51 -5.79 -6.72
C MET A 168 -7.47 -5.39 -5.25
N ILE A 169 -6.87 -6.23 -4.43
CA ILE A 169 -6.48 -5.90 -3.06
C ILE A 169 -5.01 -6.26 -2.82
N ILE A 170 -4.32 -5.42 -2.06
CA ILE A 170 -3.05 -5.72 -1.40
C ILE A 170 -3.35 -5.76 0.08
N GLN A 171 -2.97 -6.83 0.79
CA GLN A 171 -3.26 -6.94 2.22
C GLN A 171 -2.08 -7.53 2.99
N LYS A 172 -2.04 -7.25 4.29
CA LYS A 172 -1.02 -7.75 5.22
C LYS A 172 -1.59 -7.87 6.63
N ARG A 173 -1.30 -8.99 7.28
CA ARG A 173 -1.49 -9.13 8.73
C ARG A 173 -0.48 -8.25 9.47
N THR A 174 -0.92 -7.49 10.49
CA THR A 174 -0.08 -6.49 11.16
C THR A 174 0.37 -6.91 12.56
N ASP A 175 -0.36 -7.80 13.22
CA ASP A 175 -0.11 -8.26 14.59
C ASP A 175 0.73 -9.54 14.69
N SER A 176 1.00 -10.18 13.57
CA SER A 176 1.82 -11.40 13.50
C SER A 176 2.65 -11.43 12.22
N ALA A 177 3.69 -12.25 12.22
CA ALA A 177 4.48 -12.50 11.01
C ALA A 177 3.62 -13.26 10.00
N ASP A 178 3.56 -12.71 8.79
CA ASP A 178 2.89 -13.27 7.62
C ASP A 178 3.32 -12.55 6.35
N SER A 179 3.06 -13.10 5.17
CA SER A 179 3.41 -12.45 3.91
C SER A 179 2.42 -11.33 3.55
N TRP A 180 2.86 -10.43 2.69
CA TRP A 180 1.99 -9.58 1.90
C TRP A 180 1.33 -10.40 0.80
N HIS A 181 0.07 -10.13 0.53
CA HIS A 181 -0.70 -10.80 -0.52
C HIS A 181 -1.29 -9.81 -1.50
N ILE A 182 -1.23 -10.14 -2.79
CA ILE A 182 -1.95 -9.43 -3.85
C ILE A 182 -2.91 -10.41 -4.50
N LEU A 183 -4.18 -10.03 -4.54
CA LEU A 183 -5.26 -10.74 -5.24
C LEU A 183 -5.91 -9.80 -6.24
N ASP A 184 -6.33 -10.32 -7.39
CA ASP A 184 -7.06 -9.55 -8.39
C ASP A 184 -8.04 -10.41 -9.20
N ASN A 185 -9.06 -9.75 -9.77
CA ASN A 185 -10.11 -10.40 -10.56
C ASN A 185 -9.71 -10.70 -12.01
N LYS A 186 -8.47 -10.41 -12.41
CA LYS A 186 -7.99 -10.76 -13.77
C LYS A 186 -7.35 -12.14 -13.79
N ARG A 187 -6.67 -12.52 -12.72
CA ARG A 187 -6.14 -13.86 -12.51
C ARG A 187 -7.23 -14.82 -12.01
N SER A 188 -8.06 -14.37 -11.06
CA SER A 188 -9.23 -15.09 -10.57
C SER A 188 -10.53 -14.35 -10.99
N PRO A 189 -11.07 -14.59 -12.19
CA PRO A 189 -12.20 -13.81 -12.71
C PRO A 189 -13.55 -14.10 -12.03
N SER A 190 -13.64 -15.21 -11.32
CA SER A 190 -14.81 -15.62 -10.53
C SER A 190 -14.45 -15.74 -9.05
N ASN A 191 -15.44 -15.63 -8.17
CA ASN A 191 -15.28 -15.98 -6.76
C ASN A 191 -15.22 -17.52 -6.59
N VAL A 192 -14.43 -18.03 -5.72
CA VAL A 192 -13.53 -17.36 -4.76
C VAL A 192 -12.27 -16.85 -5.48
N VAL A 193 -11.80 -15.64 -5.12
CA VAL A 193 -10.52 -15.10 -5.60
C VAL A 193 -9.41 -15.72 -4.75
N ASP A 194 -8.61 -16.61 -5.33
CA ASP A 194 -7.59 -17.40 -4.63
C ASP A 194 -6.19 -17.31 -5.24
N ASP A 195 -6.06 -16.93 -6.51
CA ASP A 195 -4.77 -16.68 -7.15
C ASP A 195 -4.06 -15.51 -6.47
N ARG A 196 -2.97 -15.81 -5.78
CA ARG A 196 -2.23 -14.80 -5.01
C ARG A 196 -0.76 -14.76 -5.34
N LEU A 197 -0.22 -13.56 -5.35
CA LEU A 197 1.21 -13.28 -5.41
C LEU A 197 1.65 -12.60 -4.11
N TYR A 198 2.95 -12.69 -3.87
CA TYR A 198 3.57 -12.22 -2.63
C TYR A 198 4.58 -11.11 -2.96
N PRO A 199 4.31 -9.83 -2.64
CA PRO A 199 5.27 -8.75 -2.88
C PRO A 199 6.63 -8.93 -2.21
N ASN A 200 6.66 -9.66 -1.10
CA ASN A 200 7.85 -9.89 -0.27
C ASN A 200 8.58 -11.20 -0.56
N LEU A 201 8.09 -12.03 -1.46
CA LEU A 201 8.70 -13.34 -1.75
C LEU A 201 9.01 -13.49 -3.24
N SER A 202 9.93 -14.38 -3.55
CA SER A 202 10.21 -14.86 -4.92
C SER A 202 9.43 -16.11 -5.29
N SER A 203 8.45 -16.49 -4.50
CA SER A 203 7.60 -17.65 -4.73
C SER A 203 6.75 -17.45 -5.99
N SER A 204 6.48 -18.55 -6.70
CA SER A 204 5.48 -18.58 -7.76
C SER A 204 4.09 -18.22 -7.23
N GLU A 205 3.19 -17.92 -8.15
CA GLU A 205 1.78 -17.75 -7.85
C GLU A 205 1.20 -18.99 -7.12
N SER A 206 0.41 -18.74 -6.09
CA SER A 206 -0.35 -19.76 -5.38
C SER A 206 -1.79 -19.71 -5.85
N THR A 207 -2.30 -20.82 -6.37
CA THR A 207 -3.63 -20.96 -6.97
C THR A 207 -4.56 -21.85 -6.15
N SER A 208 -4.27 -22.03 -4.87
CA SER A 208 -5.00 -22.98 -4.03
C SER A 208 -5.55 -22.35 -2.76
N GLY A 209 -6.74 -22.83 -2.40
CA GLY A 209 -7.44 -22.56 -1.14
C GLY A 209 -8.23 -21.24 -1.17
N ASP A 210 -9.49 -21.38 -0.78
CA ASP A 210 -10.42 -20.24 -0.69
C ASP A 210 -9.84 -19.09 0.10
N ARG A 211 -9.93 -17.88 -0.43
CA ARG A 211 -9.38 -16.70 0.23
C ARG A 211 -10.42 -15.61 0.40
N VAL A 212 -10.94 -15.05 -0.68
CA VAL A 212 -11.75 -13.85 -0.65
C VAL A 212 -12.80 -13.89 -1.75
N ASP A 213 -14.03 -13.49 -1.45
CA ASP A 213 -15.01 -13.12 -2.46
C ASP A 213 -14.94 -11.60 -2.72
N PHE A 214 -14.81 -11.18 -3.98
CA PHE A 214 -15.06 -9.80 -4.37
C PHE A 214 -16.54 -9.62 -4.67
N ILE A 215 -17.20 -8.77 -3.89
CA ILE A 215 -18.63 -8.53 -3.97
C ILE A 215 -18.91 -7.06 -4.26
N SER A 216 -20.16 -6.71 -4.57
CA SER A 216 -20.55 -5.41 -5.15
C SER A 216 -20.09 -4.18 -4.37
N ASN A 217 -19.92 -4.28 -3.04
CA ASN A 217 -19.58 -3.16 -2.16
C ASN A 217 -18.38 -3.42 -1.25
N GLY A 218 -17.57 -4.45 -1.57
CA GLY A 218 -16.40 -4.80 -0.79
C GLY A 218 -15.90 -6.20 -1.06
N PHE A 219 -15.28 -6.79 -0.04
CA PHE A 219 -14.82 -8.17 -0.11
C PHE A 219 -15.17 -8.93 1.17
N LYS A 220 -15.31 -10.24 1.05
CA LYS A 220 -15.61 -11.14 2.17
C LYS A 220 -14.53 -12.21 2.27
N ILE A 221 -13.97 -12.38 3.44
CA ILE A 221 -12.98 -13.44 3.72
C ILE A 221 -13.69 -14.80 3.72
N ARG A 222 -13.09 -15.82 3.10
CA ARG A 222 -13.66 -17.17 2.92
C ARG A 222 -12.79 -18.28 3.49
N THR A 223 -11.86 -17.93 4.36
CA THR A 223 -10.88 -18.85 4.93
C THR A 223 -10.72 -18.64 6.44
N THR A 224 -10.28 -19.66 7.13
CA THR A 224 -9.79 -19.58 8.53
C THR A 224 -8.29 -19.33 8.60
N ASN A 225 -7.60 -19.28 7.47
CA ASN A 225 -6.14 -19.15 7.42
C ASN A 225 -5.69 -17.86 8.09
N GLY A 226 -4.67 -17.93 8.95
CA GLY A 226 -4.19 -16.83 9.77
C GLY A 226 -3.60 -15.66 8.98
N ASP A 227 -3.16 -15.89 7.75
CA ASP A 227 -2.67 -14.84 6.86
C ASP A 227 -3.80 -13.90 6.35
N PHE A 228 -5.08 -14.34 6.45
CA PHE A 228 -6.26 -13.55 6.08
C PHE A 228 -7.27 -13.37 7.23
N ASN A 229 -7.39 -14.32 8.15
CA ASN A 229 -8.56 -14.38 9.05
C ASN A 229 -8.30 -15.02 10.42
N ALA A 230 -7.11 -14.86 11.01
CA ALA A 230 -6.92 -15.27 12.40
C ALA A 230 -7.98 -14.64 13.31
N ASN A 231 -8.52 -15.39 14.26
CA ASN A 231 -9.48 -14.85 15.22
C ASN A 231 -8.86 -13.71 16.05
N GLY A 232 -9.43 -12.50 15.95
CA GLY A 232 -8.90 -11.30 16.57
C GLY A 232 -7.67 -10.70 15.86
N GLY A 233 -7.15 -11.33 14.79
CA GLY A 233 -6.00 -10.84 14.01
C GLY A 233 -6.30 -9.51 13.32
N SER A 234 -5.31 -8.63 13.24
CA SER A 234 -5.41 -7.29 12.64
C SER A 234 -4.77 -7.25 11.26
N TYR A 235 -5.45 -6.63 10.30
CA TYR A 235 -5.03 -6.57 8.90
C TYR A 235 -5.15 -5.17 8.35
N ILE A 236 -4.15 -4.75 7.53
CA ILE A 236 -4.24 -3.57 6.68
C ILE A 236 -4.47 -4.00 5.23
N PHE A 237 -5.17 -3.18 4.47
CA PHE A 237 -5.36 -3.40 3.04
C PHE A 237 -5.37 -2.09 2.24
N LEU A 238 -5.06 -2.21 0.95
CA LEU A 238 -5.29 -1.20 -0.09
C LEU A 238 -6.09 -1.88 -1.20
N ALA A 239 -7.30 -1.38 -1.46
CA ALA A 239 -8.21 -1.89 -2.48
C ALA A 239 -8.41 -0.89 -3.61
N PHE A 240 -8.60 -1.39 -4.84
CA PHE A 240 -8.95 -0.60 -6.03
C PHE A 240 -10.20 -1.17 -6.69
N ALA A 241 -11.07 -0.26 -7.14
CA ALA A 241 -12.36 -0.60 -7.74
C ALA A 241 -12.23 -1.25 -9.12
N GLU A 242 -13.11 -2.20 -9.42
CA GLU A 242 -13.25 -2.79 -10.75
C GLU A 242 -13.75 -1.77 -11.78
N ASN A 243 -14.67 -0.90 -11.36
CA ASN A 243 -15.23 0.17 -12.18
C ASN A 243 -15.06 1.49 -11.42
N PRO A 244 -14.02 2.29 -11.73
CA PRO A 244 -13.58 3.41 -10.89
C PRO A 244 -14.38 4.70 -11.07
N PHE A 245 -15.61 4.66 -11.56
CA PHE A 245 -16.43 5.85 -11.78
C PHE A 245 -17.75 5.76 -11.04
N LYS A 246 -18.08 6.83 -10.34
CA LYS A 246 -19.26 6.97 -9.46
C LYS A 246 -20.60 6.65 -10.12
N HIS A 247 -20.68 6.62 -11.45
CA HIS A 247 -21.89 6.40 -12.23
C HIS A 247 -21.87 5.17 -13.14
N SER A 248 -20.83 4.33 -13.06
CA SER A 248 -20.71 3.11 -13.90
C SER A 248 -21.19 1.83 -13.21
N ASN A 249 -21.79 1.91 -12.03
CA ASN A 249 -22.22 0.74 -11.24
C ASN A 249 -23.52 0.08 -11.73
N ALA A 250 -24.07 0.50 -12.86
CA ALA A 250 -25.21 -0.13 -13.49
C ALA A 250 -24.74 -1.22 -14.46
N ARG A 251 -24.39 -2.40 -13.97
CA ARG A 251 -24.29 -3.66 -14.69
C ARG A 251 -24.79 -4.81 -13.84
#